data_81d4dbd627b7b08fa748dda4dd46c840
#
_entry.id   81d4dbd627b7b08fa748dda4dd46c840
#
_cell.length_a   1.000
_cell.length_b   1.000
_cell.length_c   1.000
_cell.angle_alpha   90.00
_cell.angle_beta   90.00
_cell.angle_gamma   90.00
#
_symmetry.space_group_name_H-M   'P 1'
#
loop_
_entity.id
_entity.type
_entity.pdbx_description
1 polymer ?
#
loop_
_entity_poly.entity_id
_entity_poly.type
_entity_poly.pdbx_seq_one_letter_code
_entity_poly.pdbx_strand_id
1 'polypeptide(L)'
;MRFVDEAKIYIKSGDGGQGCVSFRREKFVPRGGPNGGDGGKGGDIITVASRSHRTLLDMKFNQHHVAKRGGQGEGSNKTGRNSSDVEIIVPVGTVIRDMETGELLADMIEDGQRVIIARGGIGGRGNARFKTSTNRAPRYAQEGLPGEERTVSLELKLIADVGTVGFPNVGKSTLISSVSAARPRIADYPFTTLKPNLGVVSVGDYRTFVIADIPGLIEGAHLGAGLGVKFLRHIERTSILLHIMDISKDPFTDAWDDFETINNELESFSSDVRAKPQIVVINKIDLTATKERLKEQVDIFGEKGIRVFPISAATGEGIKELMKEIVRKLETTQVV
;
A
#
# COMPACT_ATOMS: atom_id res chain seq x y z
N MET A 1 -3.14 -11.56 15.13
CA MET A 1 -2.17 -10.55 14.65
C MET A 1 -2.80 -9.17 14.80
N ARG A 2 -2.06 -8.17 15.26
CA ARG A 2 -2.57 -6.79 15.36
C ARG A 2 -2.32 -6.12 14.01
N PHE A 3 -3.35 -5.65 13.35
CA PHE A 3 -3.22 -4.91 12.08
C PHE A 3 -2.77 -3.48 12.41
N VAL A 4 -1.76 -2.98 11.71
CA VAL A 4 -1.22 -1.62 11.84
C VAL A 4 -1.14 -1.04 10.44
N ASP A 5 -1.83 0.05 10.22
CA ASP A 5 -1.98 0.77 8.96
C ASP A 5 -1.22 2.10 8.93
N GLU A 6 -0.78 2.56 10.09
CA GLU A 6 0.06 3.75 10.22
C GLU A 6 1.29 3.45 11.06
N ALA A 7 2.44 3.90 10.61
CA ALA A 7 3.69 3.85 11.35
C ALA A 7 4.50 5.13 11.12
N LYS A 8 5.29 5.48 12.13
CA LYS A 8 6.27 6.57 12.05
C LYS A 8 7.64 5.94 12.21
N ILE A 9 8.54 6.25 11.28
CA ILE A 9 9.91 5.77 11.34
C ILE A 9 10.90 6.91 11.15
N TYR A 10 12.02 6.80 11.80
CA TYR A 10 13.19 7.63 11.60
C TYR A 10 14.13 6.93 10.63
N ILE A 11 14.55 7.65 9.60
CA ILE A 11 15.47 7.16 8.58
C ILE A 11 16.70 8.06 8.52
N LYS A 12 17.87 7.46 8.43
CA LYS A 12 19.12 8.16 8.23
C LYS A 12 19.97 7.37 7.23
N SER A 13 20.24 7.98 6.09
CA SER A 13 21.17 7.41 5.11
C SER A 13 22.62 7.57 5.58
N GLY A 14 23.52 6.80 4.98
CA GLY A 14 24.93 6.84 5.37
C GLY A 14 25.64 8.10 4.91
N ASP A 15 26.52 8.66 5.73
CA ASP A 15 27.41 9.73 5.30
C ASP A 15 28.44 9.22 4.28
N GLY A 16 28.94 10.10 3.43
CA GLY A 16 30.08 9.79 2.57
C GLY A 16 31.37 9.60 3.36
N GLY A 17 32.24 8.73 2.86
CA GLY A 17 33.57 8.57 3.41
C GLY A 17 34.45 9.78 3.12
N GLN A 18 35.41 10.07 3.99
CA GLN A 18 36.38 11.14 3.79
C GLN A 18 37.39 10.76 2.71
N GLY A 19 37.80 11.72 1.86
CA GLY A 19 38.94 11.57 0.95
C GLY A 19 40.26 11.50 1.71
N CYS A 20 41.25 10.85 1.13
CA CYS A 20 42.56 10.67 1.74
C CYS A 20 43.56 11.73 1.28
N VAL A 21 44.43 12.16 2.20
CA VAL A 21 45.63 12.89 1.90
C VAL A 21 46.82 11.95 1.96
N SER A 22 47.38 11.57 0.81
CA SER A 22 48.51 10.66 0.72
C SER A 22 49.45 11.09 -0.41
N PHE A 23 50.71 10.71 -0.28
CA PHE A 23 51.76 10.99 -1.28
C PHE A 23 52.52 9.70 -1.57
N ARG A 24 52.79 9.45 -2.83
CA ARG A 24 53.58 8.29 -3.29
C ARG A 24 54.99 8.39 -2.73
N ARG A 25 55.45 7.35 -2.04
CA ARG A 25 56.80 7.22 -1.53
C ARG A 25 57.32 5.83 -1.88
N GLU A 26 58.34 5.80 -2.76
CA GLU A 26 58.97 4.54 -3.17
C GLU A 26 60.48 4.72 -3.15
N LYS A 27 61.24 3.58 -3.14
CA LYS A 27 62.71 3.56 -3.00
C LYS A 27 63.42 4.52 -3.97
N PHE A 28 62.91 4.69 -5.19
CA PHE A 28 63.49 5.56 -6.22
C PHE A 28 62.66 6.79 -6.57
N VAL A 29 61.58 7.04 -5.81
CA VAL A 29 60.68 8.20 -6.02
C VAL A 29 60.46 8.94 -4.71
N PRO A 30 61.48 9.67 -4.17
CA PRO A 30 61.38 10.28 -2.84
C PRO A 30 60.40 11.46 -2.78
N ARG A 31 60.07 12.06 -3.93
CA ARG A 31 59.07 13.17 -4.06
C ARG A 31 57.95 12.80 -5.00
N GLY A 32 57.28 11.66 -4.72
CA GLY A 32 56.12 11.26 -5.48
C GLY A 32 54.95 12.23 -5.31
N GLY A 33 54.08 12.31 -6.34
CA GLY A 33 52.91 13.17 -6.33
C GLY A 33 51.81 12.73 -5.37
N PRO A 34 50.74 13.55 -5.22
CA PRO A 34 49.59 13.17 -4.41
C PRO A 34 48.95 11.89 -4.99
N ASN A 35 48.59 10.94 -4.12
CA ASN A 35 48.00 9.65 -4.47
C ASN A 35 46.91 9.24 -3.47
N GLY A 36 46.32 10.16 -2.75
CA GLY A 36 45.17 9.90 -1.90
C GLY A 36 43.91 9.65 -2.72
N GLY A 37 43.25 8.53 -2.45
CA GLY A 37 42.00 8.14 -3.08
C GLY A 37 40.78 8.83 -2.51
N ASP A 38 39.65 8.73 -3.22
CA ASP A 38 38.38 9.30 -2.82
C ASP A 38 37.71 8.46 -1.72
N GLY A 39 36.83 9.04 -0.92
CA GLY A 39 35.95 8.31 -0.01
C GLY A 39 34.85 7.56 -0.77
N GLY A 40 34.31 6.51 -0.16
CA GLY A 40 33.17 5.77 -0.67
C GLY A 40 31.85 6.48 -0.42
N LYS A 41 30.80 6.14 -1.21
CA LYS A 41 29.43 6.60 -1.01
C LYS A 41 28.84 5.96 0.24
N GLY A 42 28.03 6.70 1.04
CA GLY A 42 27.17 6.18 2.08
C GLY A 42 26.01 5.36 1.51
N GLY A 43 25.44 4.45 2.28
CA GLY A 43 24.29 3.65 1.86
C GLY A 43 23.00 4.49 1.73
N ASP A 44 22.20 4.19 0.74
CA ASP A 44 20.87 4.77 0.58
C ASP A 44 19.85 4.04 1.49
N ILE A 45 18.70 4.68 1.76
CA ILE A 45 17.51 4.04 2.31
C ILE A 45 16.50 3.85 1.18
N ILE A 46 16.13 2.60 0.93
CA ILE A 46 15.26 2.20 -0.18
C ILE A 46 14.03 1.52 0.39
N THR A 47 12.84 1.97 0.02
CA THR A 47 11.61 1.23 0.29
C THR A 47 11.31 0.27 -0.84
N VAL A 48 10.84 -0.93 -0.49
CA VAL A 48 10.46 -1.99 -1.43
C VAL A 48 9.04 -2.43 -1.10
N ALA A 49 8.14 -2.31 -2.07
CA ALA A 49 6.77 -2.81 -1.93
C ALA A 49 6.73 -4.32 -2.03
N SER A 50 5.96 -4.98 -1.17
CA SER A 50 5.78 -6.42 -1.22
C SER A 50 4.36 -6.84 -0.85
N ARG A 51 3.74 -7.68 -1.70
CA ARG A 51 2.44 -8.31 -1.43
C ARG A 51 2.47 -9.34 -0.30
N SER A 52 3.66 -9.84 0.06
CA SER A 52 3.82 -10.76 1.20
C SER A 52 3.58 -10.08 2.55
N HIS A 53 3.72 -8.75 2.60
CA HIS A 53 3.48 -7.94 3.79
C HIS A 53 2.09 -7.30 3.69
N ARG A 54 1.28 -7.43 4.75
CA ARG A 54 -0.11 -6.93 4.79
C ARG A 54 -0.36 -5.88 5.87
N THR A 55 0.66 -5.50 6.61
CA THR A 55 0.55 -4.59 7.75
C THR A 55 1.88 -3.89 7.97
N LEU A 56 1.84 -2.69 8.52
CA LEU A 56 3.02 -1.93 8.94
C LEU A 56 3.49 -2.28 10.37
N LEU A 57 3.12 -3.48 10.87
CA LEU A 57 3.45 -3.90 12.23
C LEU A 57 4.96 -3.91 12.48
N ASP A 58 5.74 -4.40 11.52
CA ASP A 58 7.20 -4.46 11.64
C ASP A 58 7.82 -3.07 11.75
N MET A 59 7.26 -2.09 11.04
CA MET A 59 7.69 -0.68 11.10
C MET A 59 7.34 -0.03 12.45
N LYS A 60 6.29 -0.49 13.10
CA LYS A 60 5.93 -0.03 14.45
C LYS A 60 6.90 -0.51 15.52
N PHE A 61 7.48 -1.69 15.35
CA PHE A 61 8.48 -2.22 16.28
C PHE A 61 9.90 -1.75 15.92
N ASN A 62 10.22 -1.67 14.65
CA ASN A 62 11.52 -1.22 14.14
C ASN A 62 11.38 0.21 13.60
N GLN A 63 11.49 1.19 14.48
CA GLN A 63 11.26 2.59 14.12
C GLN A 63 12.52 3.32 13.62
N HIS A 64 13.71 2.73 13.74
CA HIS A 64 14.96 3.35 13.35
C HIS A 64 15.67 2.56 12.26
N HIS A 65 15.87 3.18 11.11
CA HIS A 65 16.58 2.61 9.98
C HIS A 65 17.77 3.50 9.62
N VAL A 66 18.98 3.00 9.87
CA VAL A 66 20.22 3.75 9.68
C VAL A 66 21.14 2.98 8.75
N ALA A 67 21.51 3.59 7.63
CA ALA A 67 22.51 3.04 6.71
C ALA A 67 23.93 3.40 7.18
N LYS A 68 24.89 2.56 6.79
CA LYS A 68 26.29 2.74 7.17
C LYS A 68 26.96 3.82 6.33
N ARG A 69 27.94 4.47 6.94
CA ARG A 69 28.85 5.42 6.28
C ARG A 69 29.70 4.71 5.21
N GLY A 70 30.06 5.44 4.14
CA GLY A 70 31.06 5.02 3.17
C GLY A 70 32.46 4.92 3.78
N GLY A 71 33.27 4.02 3.22
CA GLY A 71 34.66 3.83 3.64
C GLY A 71 35.51 5.07 3.35
N GLN A 72 36.52 5.31 4.16
CA GLN A 72 37.50 6.38 3.89
C GLN A 72 38.37 6.02 2.69
N GLY A 73 38.81 7.01 1.94
CA GLY A 73 39.83 6.84 0.92
C GLY A 73 41.17 6.44 1.54
N GLU A 74 41.97 5.73 0.78
CA GLU A 74 43.28 5.28 1.20
C GLU A 74 44.39 5.79 0.27
N GLY A 75 45.63 5.59 0.64
CA GLY A 75 46.78 5.87 -0.23
C GLY A 75 46.77 5.01 -1.50
N SER A 76 47.70 5.34 -2.44
CA SER A 76 47.84 4.63 -3.73
C SER A 76 46.57 4.68 -4.60
N ASN A 77 45.84 5.81 -4.55
CA ASN A 77 44.58 6.07 -5.27
C ASN A 77 43.48 5.05 -5.00
N LYS A 78 43.49 4.39 -3.86
CA LYS A 78 42.44 3.46 -3.48
C LYS A 78 41.23 4.19 -2.97
N THR A 79 40.11 4.07 -3.68
CA THR A 79 38.83 4.61 -3.28
C THR A 79 38.25 3.81 -2.11
N GLY A 80 37.66 4.49 -1.14
CA GLY A 80 36.94 3.87 -0.03
C GLY A 80 35.76 3.02 -0.54
N ARG A 81 35.45 1.96 0.18
CA ARG A 81 34.32 1.09 -0.18
C ARG A 81 33.00 1.82 -0.02
N ASN A 82 32.11 1.70 -1.02
CA ASN A 82 30.73 2.12 -0.87
C ASN A 82 30.01 1.27 0.16
N SER A 83 29.12 1.89 0.93
CA SER A 83 28.27 1.18 1.87
C SER A 83 27.13 0.47 1.15
N SER A 84 26.61 -0.59 1.77
CA SER A 84 25.37 -1.23 1.32
C SER A 84 24.16 -0.38 1.67
N ASP A 85 23.15 -0.42 0.80
CA ASP A 85 21.88 0.21 1.04
C ASP A 85 21.08 -0.55 2.10
N VAL A 86 20.13 0.13 2.73
CA VAL A 86 19.17 -0.46 3.68
C VAL A 86 17.81 -0.52 3.00
N GLU A 87 17.26 -1.72 2.89
CA GLU A 87 15.94 -1.95 2.32
C GLU A 87 14.89 -2.01 3.43
N ILE A 88 13.81 -1.25 3.26
CA ILE A 88 12.62 -1.25 4.12
C ILE A 88 11.49 -1.85 3.32
N ILE A 89 11.02 -3.04 3.72
CA ILE A 89 9.94 -3.72 3.03
C ILE A 89 8.61 -3.22 3.59
N VAL A 90 7.74 -2.72 2.71
CA VAL A 90 6.41 -2.21 3.07
C VAL A 90 5.33 -2.91 2.25
N PRO A 91 4.08 -2.99 2.75
CA PRO A 91 2.96 -3.47 1.96
C PRO A 91 2.72 -2.63 0.69
N VAL A 92 2.23 -3.26 -0.37
CA VAL A 92 1.68 -2.54 -1.53
C VAL A 92 0.52 -1.64 -1.07
N GLY A 93 0.45 -0.43 -1.60
CA GLY A 93 -0.51 0.60 -1.19
C GLY A 93 -0.02 1.49 -0.04
N THR A 94 1.25 1.38 0.34
CA THR A 94 1.85 2.25 1.36
C THR A 94 2.23 3.61 0.78
N VAL A 95 1.72 4.68 1.35
CA VAL A 95 2.12 6.06 1.08
C VAL A 95 3.12 6.52 2.12
N ILE A 96 4.20 7.12 1.66
CA ILE A 96 5.30 7.61 2.49
C ILE A 96 5.39 9.12 2.37
N ARG A 97 5.28 9.82 3.49
CA ARG A 97 5.38 11.28 3.55
C ARG A 97 6.44 11.70 4.55
N ASP A 98 7.15 12.75 4.20
CA ASP A 98 8.01 13.46 5.15
C ASP A 98 7.13 14.17 6.19
N MET A 99 7.42 13.99 7.48
CA MET A 99 6.61 14.56 8.55
C MET A 99 6.88 16.05 8.79
N GLU A 100 8.05 16.54 8.41
CA GLU A 100 8.41 17.96 8.59
C GLU A 100 7.88 18.82 7.47
N THR A 101 8.03 18.35 6.21
CA THR A 101 7.62 19.10 5.03
C THR A 101 6.23 18.77 4.52
N GLY A 102 5.67 17.61 4.91
CA GLY A 102 4.43 17.06 4.37
C GLY A 102 4.57 16.53 2.93
N GLU A 103 5.76 16.54 2.36
CA GLU A 103 6.05 16.11 1.00
C GLU A 103 5.76 14.62 0.80
N LEU A 104 5.15 14.28 -0.32
CA LEU A 104 4.98 12.89 -0.75
C LEU A 104 6.31 12.36 -1.28
N LEU A 105 6.95 11.45 -0.54
CA LEU A 105 8.21 10.83 -0.94
C LEU A 105 8.00 9.64 -1.86
N ALA A 106 6.99 8.82 -1.58
CA ALA A 106 6.66 7.64 -2.39
C ALA A 106 5.19 7.24 -2.23
N ASP A 107 4.62 6.67 -3.31
CA ASP A 107 3.38 5.91 -3.31
C ASP A 107 3.70 4.52 -3.89
N MET A 108 3.61 3.48 -3.04
CA MET A 108 4.09 2.13 -3.32
C MET A 108 2.93 1.29 -3.88
N ILE A 109 2.61 1.44 -5.16
CA ILE A 109 1.41 0.85 -5.80
C ILE A 109 1.66 -0.52 -6.44
N GLU A 110 2.91 -0.84 -6.81
CA GLU A 110 3.25 -2.07 -7.53
C GLU A 110 4.12 -3.01 -6.68
N ASP A 111 3.90 -4.32 -6.81
CA ASP A 111 4.74 -5.32 -6.15
C ASP A 111 6.17 -5.28 -6.70
N GLY A 112 7.15 -5.27 -5.81
CA GLY A 112 8.56 -5.13 -6.19
C GLY A 112 8.99 -3.70 -6.52
N GLN A 113 8.11 -2.70 -6.48
CA GLN A 113 8.46 -1.30 -6.68
C GLN A 113 9.51 -0.86 -5.65
N ARG A 114 10.55 -0.14 -6.14
CA ARG A 114 11.68 0.32 -5.32
C ARG A 114 11.82 1.82 -5.43
N VAL A 115 11.83 2.52 -4.30
CA VAL A 115 11.99 3.98 -4.24
C VAL A 115 13.04 4.35 -3.19
N ILE A 116 13.98 5.21 -3.58
CA ILE A 116 14.96 5.79 -2.65
C ILE A 116 14.29 6.92 -1.88
N ILE A 117 14.13 6.77 -0.57
CA ILE A 117 13.50 7.76 0.31
C ILE A 117 14.50 8.63 1.09
N ALA A 118 15.77 8.18 1.16
CA ALA A 118 16.88 9.01 1.64
C ALA A 118 18.18 8.60 0.94
N ARG A 119 18.87 9.58 0.37
CA ARG A 119 20.11 9.36 -0.40
C ARG A 119 21.35 9.44 0.49
N GLY A 120 22.23 8.48 0.34
CA GLY A 120 23.53 8.47 0.99
C GLY A 120 24.45 9.58 0.52
N GLY A 121 25.25 10.11 1.42
CA GLY A 121 26.21 11.14 1.14
C GLY A 121 27.29 10.67 0.17
N ILE A 122 27.72 11.59 -0.70
CA ILE A 122 28.80 11.33 -1.67
C ILE A 122 30.15 11.36 -0.94
N GLY A 123 31.04 10.41 -1.27
CA GLY A 123 32.39 10.38 -0.74
C GLY A 123 33.21 11.63 -1.12
N GLY A 124 34.03 12.09 -0.19
CA GLY A 124 34.93 13.23 -0.38
C GLY A 124 36.06 12.90 -1.34
N ARG A 125 36.52 13.88 -2.07
CA ARG A 125 37.63 13.73 -3.02
C ARG A 125 38.97 13.66 -2.29
N GLY A 126 39.82 12.71 -2.70
CA GLY A 126 41.21 12.60 -2.24
C GLY A 126 42.11 13.71 -2.83
N ASN A 127 43.28 13.92 -2.21
CA ASN A 127 44.19 14.96 -2.65
C ASN A 127 44.72 14.78 -4.09
N ALA A 128 44.68 13.55 -4.62
CA ALA A 128 45.07 13.31 -6.02
C ALA A 128 44.18 14.04 -7.02
N ARG A 129 42.90 14.28 -6.70
CA ARG A 129 41.94 15.04 -7.54
C ARG A 129 42.15 16.54 -7.58
N PHE A 130 42.90 17.08 -6.61
CA PHE A 130 43.17 18.52 -6.50
C PHE A 130 44.52 18.95 -7.07
N LYS A 131 45.25 18.00 -7.69
CA LYS A 131 46.51 18.31 -8.37
C LYS A 131 46.25 19.16 -9.62
N THR A 132 46.93 20.30 -9.67
CA THR A 132 46.92 21.21 -10.83
C THR A 132 48.34 21.57 -11.21
N SER A 133 48.53 22.31 -12.31
CA SER A 133 49.84 22.84 -12.75
C SER A 133 50.46 23.78 -11.72
N THR A 134 49.64 24.57 -11.03
CA THR A 134 50.05 25.53 -9.99
C THR A 134 50.13 24.92 -8.61
N ASN A 135 49.25 23.96 -8.27
CA ASN A 135 49.26 23.21 -7.01
C ASN A 135 49.60 21.73 -7.25
N ARG A 136 50.90 21.43 -7.35
CA ARG A 136 51.37 20.07 -7.68
C ARG A 136 51.31 19.10 -6.52
N ALA A 137 51.20 19.54 -5.27
CA ALA A 137 51.23 18.75 -4.08
C ALA A 137 50.19 19.16 -3.03
N PRO A 138 48.89 19.12 -3.35
CA PRO A 138 47.84 19.50 -2.42
C PRO A 138 47.86 18.64 -1.16
N ARG A 139 47.79 19.29 0.02
CA ARG A 139 47.78 18.64 1.34
C ARG A 139 46.42 18.67 2.00
N TYR A 140 45.37 18.68 1.22
CA TYR A 140 43.99 18.64 1.67
C TYR A 140 43.18 17.62 0.86
N ALA A 141 42.18 17.12 1.47
CA ALA A 141 41.15 16.28 0.86
C ALA A 141 39.80 16.80 1.29
N GLN A 142 38.75 16.39 0.61
CA GLN A 142 37.41 16.81 0.90
C GLN A 142 36.78 15.80 1.88
N GLU A 143 36.01 16.31 2.84
CA GLU A 143 35.14 15.48 3.66
C GLU A 143 34.01 14.89 2.82
N GLY A 144 33.51 13.73 3.19
CA GLY A 144 32.29 13.18 2.60
C GLY A 144 31.09 14.07 2.94
N LEU A 145 30.14 14.15 2.02
CA LEU A 145 28.89 14.86 2.27
C LEU A 145 28.05 14.06 3.29
N PRO A 146 27.29 14.75 4.15
CA PRO A 146 26.34 14.07 5.04
C PRO A 146 25.26 13.36 4.24
N GLY A 147 24.74 12.26 4.78
CA GLY A 147 23.54 11.62 4.30
C GLY A 147 22.29 12.40 4.68
N GLU A 148 21.17 12.05 4.05
CA GLU A 148 19.86 12.62 4.36
C GLU A 148 19.29 11.96 5.63
N GLU A 149 18.66 12.78 6.46
CA GLU A 149 18.01 12.38 7.70
C GLU A 149 16.57 12.90 7.71
N ARG A 150 15.60 12.03 7.96
CA ARG A 150 14.18 12.39 7.91
C ARG A 150 13.37 11.55 8.91
N THR A 151 12.27 12.13 9.37
CA THR A 151 11.20 11.37 10.04
C THR A 151 10.05 11.25 9.05
N VAL A 152 9.64 10.01 8.73
CA VAL A 152 8.61 9.76 7.74
C VAL A 152 7.40 9.08 8.35
N SER A 153 6.21 9.44 7.88
CA SER A 153 4.98 8.73 8.12
C SER A 153 4.72 7.74 7.00
N LEU A 154 4.39 6.53 7.39
CA LEU A 154 3.93 5.46 6.51
C LEU A 154 2.43 5.30 6.73
N GLU A 155 1.64 5.37 5.68
CA GLU A 155 0.19 5.16 5.70
C GLU A 155 -0.17 4.10 4.68
N LEU A 156 -0.76 2.99 5.13
CA LEU A 156 -1.24 1.93 4.25
C LEU A 156 -2.62 2.30 3.72
N LYS A 157 -2.73 2.61 2.44
CA LYS A 157 -3.98 3.00 1.79
C LYS A 157 -4.91 1.82 1.47
N LEU A 158 -4.40 0.62 1.28
CA LEU A 158 -5.20 -0.56 1.02
C LEU A 158 -5.83 -1.08 2.32
N ILE A 159 -7.15 -0.92 2.46
CA ILE A 159 -7.90 -1.41 3.63
C ILE A 159 -8.37 -2.85 3.40
N ALA A 160 -8.79 -3.17 2.17
CA ALA A 160 -9.30 -4.48 1.80
C ALA A 160 -9.16 -4.73 0.29
N ASP A 161 -9.10 -6.01 -0.09
CA ASP A 161 -9.13 -6.40 -1.49
C ASP A 161 -10.55 -6.25 -2.07
N VAL A 162 -11.57 -6.49 -1.23
CA VAL A 162 -13.00 -6.45 -1.58
C VAL A 162 -13.75 -5.54 -0.63
N GLY A 163 -14.43 -4.54 -1.17
CA GLY A 163 -15.36 -3.69 -0.42
C GLY A 163 -16.80 -4.13 -0.63
N THR A 164 -17.58 -4.33 0.45
CA THR A 164 -19.01 -4.62 0.30
C THR A 164 -19.82 -3.34 0.27
N VAL A 165 -20.70 -3.20 -0.71
CA VAL A 165 -21.64 -2.09 -0.85
C VAL A 165 -23.08 -2.61 -0.92
N GLY A 166 -24.03 -1.82 -0.49
CA GLY A 166 -25.45 -2.21 -0.47
C GLY A 166 -26.21 -1.50 0.64
N PHE A 167 -27.53 -1.50 0.55
CA PHE A 167 -28.41 -0.88 1.55
C PHE A 167 -28.26 -1.47 2.96
N PRO A 168 -28.74 -0.79 4.00
CA PRO A 168 -28.75 -1.34 5.36
C PRO A 168 -29.55 -2.66 5.44
N ASN A 169 -29.05 -3.59 6.27
CA ASN A 169 -29.69 -4.88 6.55
C ASN A 169 -29.82 -5.86 5.36
N VAL A 170 -29.11 -5.64 4.25
CA VAL A 170 -29.04 -6.61 3.13
C VAL A 170 -28.19 -7.83 3.45
N GLY A 171 -27.49 -7.84 4.59
CA GLY A 171 -26.71 -8.99 5.06
C GLY A 171 -25.20 -8.90 4.81
N LYS A 172 -24.63 -7.69 4.60
CA LYS A 172 -23.17 -7.45 4.42
C LYS A 172 -22.34 -8.07 5.55
N SER A 173 -22.62 -7.68 6.78
CA SER A 173 -21.88 -8.17 7.96
C SER A 173 -22.10 -9.67 8.23
N THR A 174 -23.27 -10.20 7.88
CA THR A 174 -23.56 -11.65 7.96
C THR A 174 -22.69 -12.41 6.97
N LEU A 175 -22.59 -11.93 5.74
CA LEU A 175 -21.73 -12.56 4.72
C LEU A 175 -20.26 -12.56 5.17
N ILE A 176 -19.75 -11.43 5.66
CA ILE A 176 -18.37 -11.34 6.14
C ILE A 176 -18.13 -12.32 7.28
N SER A 177 -19.08 -12.45 8.21
CA SER A 177 -18.98 -13.37 9.32
C SER A 177 -19.01 -14.84 8.88
N SER A 178 -19.77 -15.18 7.82
CA SER A 178 -19.88 -16.56 7.31
C SER A 178 -18.65 -17.00 6.52
N VAL A 179 -17.93 -16.08 5.86
CA VAL A 179 -16.77 -16.39 5.00
C VAL A 179 -15.42 -16.16 5.68
N SER A 180 -15.39 -15.45 6.80
CA SER A 180 -14.14 -15.14 7.49
C SER A 180 -13.56 -16.35 8.21
N ALA A 181 -12.30 -16.68 7.92
CA ALA A 181 -11.55 -17.75 8.59
C ALA A 181 -11.25 -17.45 10.08
N ALA A 182 -11.36 -16.17 10.49
CA ALA A 182 -11.25 -15.73 11.88
C ALA A 182 -12.44 -14.83 12.21
N ARG A 183 -12.78 -14.66 13.49
CA ARG A 183 -13.82 -13.70 13.89
C ARG A 183 -13.54 -12.35 13.26
N PRO A 184 -14.51 -11.72 12.54
CA PRO A 184 -14.34 -10.42 11.97
C PRO A 184 -13.82 -9.44 13.03
N ARG A 185 -12.82 -8.64 12.68
CA ARG A 185 -12.26 -7.66 13.59
C ARG A 185 -12.80 -6.30 13.25
N ILE A 186 -13.30 -5.62 14.26
CA ILE A 186 -13.57 -4.20 14.20
C ILE A 186 -12.21 -3.52 14.24
N ALA A 187 -11.84 -2.84 13.16
CA ALA A 187 -10.59 -2.08 13.11
C ALA A 187 -10.85 -0.65 13.58
N ASP A 188 -10.07 -0.21 14.57
CA ASP A 188 -10.05 1.17 15.03
C ASP A 188 -9.11 1.97 14.11
N TYR A 189 -9.66 2.60 13.09
CA TYR A 189 -8.91 3.55 12.28
C TYR A 189 -9.08 4.96 12.85
N PRO A 190 -7.99 5.70 13.09
CA PRO A 190 -8.05 7.03 13.73
C PRO A 190 -8.87 8.07 12.95
N PHE A 191 -9.12 7.78 11.66
CA PHE A 191 -9.86 8.66 10.74
C PHE A 191 -11.29 8.19 10.44
N THR A 192 -11.78 7.12 11.09
CA THR A 192 -13.12 6.59 10.90
C THR A 192 -14.01 6.88 12.09
N THR A 193 -15.15 7.50 11.87
CA THR A 193 -16.22 7.62 12.88
C THR A 193 -17.03 6.32 13.03
N LEU A 194 -17.02 5.48 11.98
CA LEU A 194 -17.60 4.14 11.96
C LEU A 194 -16.48 3.13 11.70
N LYS A 195 -16.37 2.12 12.56
CA LYS A 195 -15.33 1.10 12.49
C LYS A 195 -15.72 0.06 11.43
N PRO A 196 -14.94 -0.13 10.35
CA PRO A 196 -15.24 -1.16 9.38
C PRO A 196 -15.03 -2.55 9.98
N ASN A 197 -15.90 -3.49 9.65
CA ASN A 197 -15.70 -4.89 9.98
C ASN A 197 -14.84 -5.52 8.87
N LEU A 198 -13.64 -5.98 9.24
CA LEU A 198 -12.73 -6.67 8.32
C LEU A 198 -12.82 -8.17 8.51
N GLY A 199 -13.02 -8.92 7.43
CA GLY A 199 -12.94 -10.36 7.38
C GLY A 199 -11.76 -10.82 6.53
N VAL A 200 -10.95 -11.74 7.07
CA VAL A 200 -9.91 -12.42 6.28
C VAL A 200 -10.52 -13.72 5.74
N VAL A 201 -10.62 -13.81 4.44
CA VAL A 201 -11.18 -14.97 3.73
C VAL A 201 -10.04 -15.82 3.20
N SER A 202 -10.09 -17.13 3.47
CA SER A 202 -9.14 -18.11 2.94
C SER A 202 -9.83 -18.97 1.89
N VAL A 203 -9.26 -19.03 0.68
CA VAL A 203 -9.79 -19.82 -0.42
C VAL A 203 -8.71 -20.78 -0.91
N GLY A 204 -8.93 -22.09 -0.69
CA GLY A 204 -7.93 -23.11 -0.99
C GLY A 204 -6.67 -23.02 -0.11
N ASP A 205 -5.61 -23.70 -0.51
CA ASP A 205 -4.48 -23.97 0.38
C ASP A 205 -3.53 -22.76 0.63
N TYR A 206 -3.59 -21.70 -0.16
CA TYR A 206 -2.63 -20.59 -0.02
C TYR A 206 -3.15 -19.19 -0.41
N ARG A 207 -4.43 -19.03 -0.71
CA ARG A 207 -4.99 -17.75 -1.14
C ARG A 207 -5.84 -17.13 -0.06
N THR A 208 -5.45 -15.95 0.37
CA THR A 208 -6.22 -15.15 1.33
C THR A 208 -6.46 -13.77 0.77
N PHE A 209 -7.66 -13.23 0.97
CA PHE A 209 -7.97 -11.83 0.68
C PHE A 209 -8.74 -11.21 1.85
N VAL A 210 -8.74 -9.89 1.91
CA VAL A 210 -9.45 -9.13 2.94
C VAL A 210 -10.73 -8.57 2.34
N ILE A 211 -11.85 -8.81 3.03
CA ILE A 211 -13.16 -8.22 2.71
C ILE A 211 -13.52 -7.22 3.79
N ALA A 212 -13.97 -6.03 3.41
CA ALA A 212 -14.39 -4.98 4.32
C ALA A 212 -15.89 -4.74 4.23
N ASP A 213 -16.58 -4.74 5.38
CA ASP A 213 -17.92 -4.16 5.47
C ASP A 213 -17.78 -2.64 5.48
N ILE A 214 -18.35 -2.05 4.47
CA ILE A 214 -18.36 -0.61 4.30
C ILE A 214 -19.74 -0.12 4.74
N PRO A 215 -19.95 0.25 6.04
CA PRO A 215 -21.23 0.75 6.56
C PRO A 215 -21.47 2.17 6.03
N GLY A 216 -22.68 2.55 5.68
CA GLY A 216 -23.09 3.94 5.53
C GLY A 216 -23.39 4.48 4.14
N LEU A 217 -23.51 3.64 3.11
CA LEU A 217 -24.25 4.04 1.91
C LEU A 217 -25.73 4.10 2.27
N ILE A 218 -26.23 5.29 2.58
CA ILE A 218 -27.63 5.61 2.83
C ILE A 218 -27.99 6.73 1.88
N GLU A 219 -29.17 6.68 1.30
CA GLU A 219 -29.76 7.75 0.50
C GLU A 219 -29.46 9.13 1.11
N GLY A 220 -28.77 10.01 0.38
CA GLY A 220 -28.40 11.34 0.85
C GLY A 220 -27.07 11.48 1.60
N ALA A 221 -26.21 10.48 1.64
CA ALA A 221 -24.88 10.57 2.30
C ALA A 221 -23.98 11.68 1.70
N HIS A 222 -24.22 12.09 0.45
CA HIS A 222 -23.53 13.18 -0.23
C HIS A 222 -24.01 14.58 0.22
N LEU A 223 -25.17 14.69 0.87
CA LEU A 223 -25.81 15.98 1.20
C LEU A 223 -25.33 16.62 2.52
N GLY A 224 -24.23 16.20 3.11
CA GLY A 224 -23.57 17.12 4.04
C GLY A 224 -23.51 16.78 5.51
N ALA A 225 -23.68 15.54 5.93
CA ALA A 225 -23.48 15.18 7.34
C ALA A 225 -22.02 14.76 7.69
N GLY A 226 -21.04 15.03 6.83
CA GLY A 226 -19.60 14.80 7.12
C GLY A 226 -19.17 13.33 7.27
N LEU A 227 -20.11 12.40 7.39
CA LEU A 227 -19.87 10.95 7.56
C LEU A 227 -19.63 10.25 6.22
N GLY A 228 -20.32 10.66 5.13
CA GLY A 228 -20.22 10.02 3.83
C GLY A 228 -18.83 10.15 3.17
N VAL A 229 -18.25 11.34 3.18
CA VAL A 229 -16.96 11.61 2.48
C VAL A 229 -15.77 10.86 3.10
N LYS A 230 -15.68 10.79 4.43
CA LYS A 230 -14.63 10.04 5.12
C LYS A 230 -14.76 8.55 4.85
N PHE A 231 -15.96 8.10 4.65
CA PHE A 231 -16.35 6.73 4.48
C PHE A 231 -16.08 6.21 3.06
N LEU A 232 -16.37 7.02 2.06
CA LEU A 232 -16.13 6.72 0.65
C LEU A 232 -14.63 6.63 0.31
N ARG A 233 -13.75 7.28 1.11
CA ARG A 233 -12.30 7.06 1.03
C ARG A 233 -11.87 5.60 1.31
N HIS A 234 -12.69 4.82 2.03
CA HIS A 234 -12.41 3.41 2.25
C HIS A 234 -12.72 2.56 1.01
N ILE A 235 -13.73 2.97 0.23
CA ILE A 235 -14.06 2.33 -1.05
C ILE A 235 -12.96 2.57 -2.08
N GLU A 236 -12.38 3.78 -2.12
CA GLU A 236 -11.21 4.06 -2.97
C GLU A 236 -10.05 3.08 -2.75
N ARG A 237 -9.96 2.54 -1.55
CA ARG A 237 -8.90 1.66 -1.08
C ARG A 237 -9.20 0.17 -1.27
N THR A 238 -10.21 -0.19 -2.04
CA THR A 238 -10.54 -1.57 -2.40
C THR A 238 -10.26 -1.83 -3.88
N SER A 239 -9.93 -3.07 -4.25
CA SER A 239 -9.66 -3.44 -5.63
C SER A 239 -10.94 -3.72 -6.41
N ILE A 240 -11.92 -4.37 -5.78
CA ILE A 240 -13.23 -4.69 -6.36
C ILE A 240 -14.35 -4.38 -5.38
N LEU A 241 -15.55 -4.19 -5.89
CA LEU A 241 -16.76 -3.97 -5.10
C LEU A 241 -17.68 -5.19 -5.17
N LEU A 242 -18.18 -5.60 -4.01
CA LEU A 242 -19.21 -6.62 -3.88
C LEU A 242 -20.54 -5.94 -3.57
N HIS A 243 -21.40 -5.82 -4.57
CA HIS A 243 -22.68 -5.16 -4.48
C HIS A 243 -23.75 -6.14 -4.02
N ILE A 244 -24.21 -5.99 -2.77
CA ILE A 244 -25.13 -6.93 -2.13
C ILE A 244 -26.52 -6.31 -2.05
N MET A 245 -27.51 -7.03 -2.56
CA MET A 245 -28.92 -6.64 -2.61
C MET A 245 -29.81 -7.64 -1.89
N ASP A 246 -30.98 -7.18 -1.44
CA ASP A 246 -32.00 -7.96 -0.76
C ASP A 246 -33.38 -7.62 -1.35
N ILE A 247 -33.97 -8.54 -2.09
CA ILE A 247 -35.26 -8.39 -2.75
C ILE A 247 -36.44 -8.92 -1.94
N SER A 248 -36.19 -9.30 -0.67
CA SER A 248 -37.23 -9.91 0.18
C SER A 248 -38.18 -8.92 0.83
N LYS A 249 -37.78 -7.65 0.93
CA LYS A 249 -38.48 -6.66 1.80
C LYS A 249 -39.64 -5.99 1.14
N ASP A 250 -39.50 -5.58 -0.09
CA ASP A 250 -40.52 -4.84 -0.81
C ASP A 250 -40.79 -5.51 -2.16
N PRO A 251 -42.01 -5.99 -2.39
CA PRO A 251 -42.39 -6.61 -3.65
C PRO A 251 -42.41 -5.64 -4.84
N PHE A 252 -42.41 -4.33 -4.58
CA PHE A 252 -42.49 -3.31 -5.61
C PHE A 252 -41.11 -2.69 -5.96
N THR A 253 -40.09 -2.93 -5.15
CA THR A 253 -38.72 -2.45 -5.44
C THR A 253 -37.99 -3.40 -6.36
N ASP A 254 -37.49 -2.89 -7.47
CA ASP A 254 -36.66 -3.65 -8.39
C ASP A 254 -35.20 -3.63 -7.90
N ALA A 255 -34.53 -4.78 -7.95
CA ALA A 255 -33.12 -4.86 -7.60
C ALA A 255 -32.24 -4.01 -8.52
N TRP A 256 -32.70 -3.76 -9.75
CA TRP A 256 -32.02 -2.87 -10.67
C TRP A 256 -32.03 -1.41 -10.17
N ASP A 257 -33.14 -0.92 -9.65
CA ASP A 257 -33.24 0.44 -9.12
C ASP A 257 -32.33 0.63 -7.91
N ASP A 258 -32.27 -0.35 -7.02
CA ASP A 258 -31.33 -0.39 -5.90
C ASP A 258 -29.88 -0.33 -6.37
N PHE A 259 -29.55 -1.11 -7.41
CA PHE A 259 -28.23 -1.16 -8.01
C PHE A 259 -27.83 0.20 -8.62
N GLU A 260 -28.73 0.84 -9.38
CA GLU A 260 -28.49 2.16 -9.98
C GLU A 260 -28.35 3.24 -8.93
N THR A 261 -29.20 3.24 -7.91
CA THR A 261 -29.16 4.22 -6.82
C THR A 261 -27.79 4.23 -6.14
N ILE A 262 -27.29 3.05 -5.76
CA ILE A 262 -25.97 2.94 -5.14
C ILE A 262 -24.85 3.34 -6.11
N ASN A 263 -24.94 2.96 -7.36
CA ASN A 263 -23.96 3.35 -8.36
C ASN A 263 -23.91 4.87 -8.62
N ASN A 264 -25.05 5.54 -8.60
CA ASN A 264 -25.13 7.00 -8.71
C ASN A 264 -24.51 7.69 -7.47
N GLU A 265 -24.68 7.12 -6.28
CA GLU A 265 -23.99 7.60 -5.08
C GLU A 265 -22.47 7.43 -5.18
N LEU A 266 -21.99 6.28 -5.66
CA LEU A 266 -20.56 6.03 -5.87
C LEU A 266 -19.98 7.01 -6.91
N GLU A 267 -20.71 7.28 -8.00
CA GLU A 267 -20.29 8.23 -9.05
C GLU A 267 -20.25 9.67 -8.55
N SER A 268 -21.23 10.06 -7.75
CA SER A 268 -21.28 11.40 -7.12
C SER A 268 -20.09 11.66 -6.21
N PHE A 269 -19.48 10.61 -5.69
CA PHE A 269 -18.29 10.71 -4.88
C PHE A 269 -17.00 10.71 -5.73
N SER A 270 -16.83 9.72 -6.62
CA SER A 270 -15.66 9.59 -7.49
C SER A 270 -15.98 8.69 -8.69
N SER A 271 -15.69 9.19 -9.88
CA SER A 271 -15.76 8.40 -11.11
C SER A 271 -14.87 7.16 -11.08
N ASP A 272 -13.72 7.23 -10.39
CA ASP A 272 -12.78 6.12 -10.25
C ASP A 272 -13.35 4.99 -9.40
N VAL A 273 -14.14 5.33 -8.38
CA VAL A 273 -14.84 4.35 -7.55
C VAL A 273 -15.94 3.66 -8.35
N ARG A 274 -16.71 4.41 -9.13
CA ARG A 274 -17.77 3.87 -10.00
C ARG A 274 -17.21 2.92 -11.06
N ALA A 275 -16.02 3.24 -11.59
CA ALA A 275 -15.34 2.45 -12.62
C ALA A 275 -14.74 1.12 -12.11
N LYS A 276 -14.69 0.90 -10.79
CA LYS A 276 -14.14 -0.35 -10.24
C LYS A 276 -14.93 -1.56 -10.68
N PRO A 277 -14.26 -2.73 -10.86
CA PRO A 277 -14.92 -3.98 -11.15
C PRO A 277 -15.95 -4.32 -10.05
N GLN A 278 -17.19 -4.60 -10.43
CA GLN A 278 -18.25 -4.96 -9.49
C GLN A 278 -18.66 -6.42 -9.65
N ILE A 279 -19.02 -7.07 -8.54
CA ILE A 279 -19.70 -8.37 -8.49
C ILE A 279 -21.06 -8.15 -7.84
N VAL A 280 -22.12 -8.50 -8.55
CA VAL A 280 -23.50 -8.31 -8.09
C VAL A 280 -24.02 -9.55 -7.42
N VAL A 281 -24.59 -9.39 -6.22
CA VAL A 281 -25.05 -10.46 -5.36
C VAL A 281 -26.48 -10.21 -4.92
N ILE A 282 -27.37 -11.18 -5.09
CA ILE A 282 -28.68 -11.21 -4.45
C ILE A 282 -28.59 -12.14 -3.25
N ASN A 283 -28.77 -11.60 -2.06
CA ASN A 283 -28.70 -12.32 -0.81
C ASN A 283 -30.09 -12.79 -0.32
N LYS A 284 -30.12 -13.66 0.69
CA LYS A 284 -31.31 -14.20 1.35
C LYS A 284 -32.18 -15.08 0.45
N ILE A 285 -31.56 -15.87 -0.43
CA ILE A 285 -32.29 -16.82 -1.28
C ILE A 285 -32.96 -17.96 -0.49
N ASP A 286 -32.65 -18.09 0.80
CA ASP A 286 -33.36 -19.01 1.72
C ASP A 286 -34.80 -18.58 1.97
N LEU A 287 -35.15 -17.28 1.79
CA LEU A 287 -36.50 -16.76 1.99
C LEU A 287 -37.39 -17.05 0.78
N THR A 288 -38.65 -17.46 1.03
CA THR A 288 -39.62 -17.77 -0.01
C THR A 288 -39.88 -16.60 -0.93
N ALA A 289 -40.04 -15.39 -0.36
CA ALA A 289 -40.25 -14.16 -1.13
C ALA A 289 -39.10 -13.86 -2.11
N THR A 290 -37.86 -14.17 -1.72
CA THR A 290 -36.69 -14.02 -2.61
C THR A 290 -36.72 -15.05 -3.74
N LYS A 291 -37.04 -16.34 -3.41
CA LYS A 291 -37.08 -17.42 -4.40
C LYS A 291 -38.07 -17.16 -5.52
N GLU A 292 -39.24 -16.66 -5.20
CA GLU A 292 -40.30 -16.39 -6.18
C GLU A 292 -39.88 -15.33 -7.21
N ARG A 293 -39.12 -14.33 -6.79
CA ARG A 293 -38.69 -13.20 -7.63
C ARG A 293 -37.30 -13.38 -8.23
N LEU A 294 -36.53 -14.34 -7.74
CA LEU A 294 -35.09 -14.48 -8.10
C LEU A 294 -34.87 -14.62 -9.60
N LYS A 295 -35.69 -15.45 -10.27
CA LYS A 295 -35.53 -15.70 -11.70
C LYS A 295 -35.74 -14.42 -12.51
N GLU A 296 -36.81 -13.69 -12.25
CA GLU A 296 -37.12 -12.42 -12.90
C GLU A 296 -35.98 -11.40 -12.73
N GLN A 297 -35.47 -11.24 -11.52
CA GLN A 297 -34.39 -10.30 -11.24
C GLN A 297 -33.08 -10.71 -11.90
N VAL A 298 -32.74 -11.98 -11.93
CA VAL A 298 -31.55 -12.49 -12.64
C VAL A 298 -31.67 -12.24 -14.16
N ASP A 299 -32.86 -12.42 -14.73
CA ASP A 299 -33.11 -12.16 -16.16
C ASP A 299 -32.94 -10.67 -16.49
N ILE A 300 -33.43 -9.74 -15.66
CA ILE A 300 -33.26 -8.29 -15.83
C ILE A 300 -31.76 -7.89 -15.88
N PHE A 301 -30.95 -8.39 -14.96
CA PHE A 301 -29.52 -8.14 -14.98
C PHE A 301 -28.82 -8.81 -16.17
N GLY A 302 -29.29 -10.00 -16.56
CA GLY A 302 -28.78 -10.77 -17.71
C GLY A 302 -28.95 -10.00 -19.03
N GLU A 303 -30.11 -9.36 -19.23
CA GLU A 303 -30.38 -8.50 -20.40
C GLU A 303 -29.41 -7.32 -20.50
N LYS A 304 -28.89 -6.86 -19.37
CA LYS A 304 -27.89 -5.77 -19.27
C LYS A 304 -26.44 -6.28 -19.25
N GLY A 305 -26.23 -7.59 -19.46
CA GLY A 305 -24.90 -8.22 -19.50
C GLY A 305 -24.21 -8.36 -18.14
N ILE A 306 -24.95 -8.23 -17.04
CA ILE A 306 -24.42 -8.33 -15.68
C ILE A 306 -24.78 -9.70 -15.10
N ARG A 307 -23.76 -10.45 -14.69
CA ARG A 307 -23.95 -11.72 -13.99
C ARG A 307 -24.25 -11.49 -12.51
N VAL A 308 -25.34 -12.08 -12.04
CA VAL A 308 -25.75 -12.05 -10.63
C VAL A 308 -25.40 -13.35 -9.95
N PHE A 309 -24.97 -13.27 -8.69
CA PHE A 309 -24.65 -14.39 -7.83
C PHE A 309 -25.71 -14.49 -6.72
N PRO A 310 -26.67 -15.43 -6.82
CA PRO A 310 -27.64 -15.66 -5.76
C PRO A 310 -26.98 -16.42 -4.60
N ILE A 311 -27.13 -15.91 -3.38
CA ILE A 311 -26.56 -16.52 -2.17
C ILE A 311 -27.53 -16.46 -0.98
N SER A 312 -27.26 -17.30 -0.01
CA SER A 312 -27.74 -17.11 1.36
C SER A 312 -26.52 -17.02 2.30
N ALA A 313 -26.29 -15.83 2.84
CA ALA A 313 -25.24 -15.63 3.83
C ALA A 313 -25.51 -16.38 5.14
N ALA A 314 -26.77 -16.72 5.43
CA ALA A 314 -27.18 -17.45 6.62
C ALA A 314 -26.96 -18.96 6.49
N THR A 315 -27.30 -19.55 5.33
CA THR A 315 -27.19 -21.01 5.11
C THR A 315 -25.88 -21.43 4.45
N GLY A 316 -25.18 -20.50 3.83
CA GLY A 316 -23.95 -20.76 3.06
C GLY A 316 -24.18 -21.16 1.60
N GLU A 317 -25.44 -21.22 1.14
CA GLU A 317 -25.78 -21.54 -0.23
C GLU A 317 -25.22 -20.50 -1.20
N GLY A 318 -24.60 -20.92 -2.32
CA GLY A 318 -24.02 -20.07 -3.36
C GLY A 318 -22.67 -19.42 -2.99
N ILE A 319 -22.24 -19.43 -1.72
CA ILE A 319 -21.02 -18.76 -1.26
C ILE A 319 -19.76 -19.30 -1.94
N LYS A 320 -19.65 -20.61 -2.16
CA LYS A 320 -18.46 -21.20 -2.81
C LYS A 320 -18.24 -20.70 -4.22
N GLU A 321 -19.31 -20.50 -4.99
CA GLU A 321 -19.23 -19.95 -6.35
C GLU A 321 -18.86 -18.49 -6.33
N LEU A 322 -19.45 -17.71 -5.43
CA LEU A 322 -19.12 -16.32 -5.23
C LEU A 322 -17.62 -16.14 -4.88
N MET A 323 -17.07 -16.95 -3.95
CA MET A 323 -15.66 -16.89 -3.57
C MET A 323 -14.71 -17.21 -4.75
N LYS A 324 -15.04 -18.16 -5.60
CA LYS A 324 -14.28 -18.46 -6.81
C LYS A 324 -14.26 -17.27 -7.77
N GLU A 325 -15.39 -16.61 -7.97
CA GLU A 325 -15.48 -15.45 -8.86
C GLU A 325 -14.71 -14.25 -8.32
N ILE A 326 -14.77 -14.02 -7.00
CA ILE A 326 -13.97 -12.96 -6.34
C ILE A 326 -12.49 -13.18 -6.61
N VAL A 327 -11.97 -14.40 -6.38
CA VAL A 327 -10.56 -14.73 -6.64
C VAL A 327 -10.21 -14.51 -8.11
N ARG A 328 -11.05 -14.99 -9.03
CA ARG A 328 -10.84 -14.80 -10.47
C ARG A 328 -10.75 -13.32 -10.87
N LYS A 329 -11.66 -12.49 -10.36
CA LYS A 329 -11.64 -11.04 -10.63
C LYS A 329 -10.44 -10.34 -10.01
N LEU A 330 -10.05 -10.70 -8.77
CA LEU A 330 -8.86 -10.16 -8.14
C LEU A 330 -7.60 -10.48 -8.96
N GLU A 331 -7.47 -11.69 -9.49
CA GLU A 331 -6.35 -12.07 -10.36
C GLU A 331 -6.33 -11.24 -11.65
N THR A 332 -7.49 -11.03 -12.27
CA THR A 332 -7.58 -10.26 -13.52
C THR A 332 -7.28 -8.76 -13.29
N THR A 333 -7.74 -8.21 -12.17
CA THR A 333 -7.49 -6.78 -11.83
C THR A 333 -6.03 -6.53 -11.43
N GLN A 334 -5.28 -7.57 -11.04
CA GLN A 334 -3.87 -7.46 -10.67
C GLN A 334 -2.90 -7.57 -11.87
N VAL A 335 -3.39 -7.90 -13.06
CA VAL A 335 -2.57 -8.07 -14.28
C VAL A 335 -2.59 -6.80 -15.16
N VAL A 336 -3.44 -5.83 -14.86
CA VAL A 336 -3.52 -4.52 -15.53
C VAL A 336 -2.86 -3.47 -14.65
#